data_74d1958077b6a4dc8da303d4d6076a77
#
_entry.id   74d1958077b6a4dc8da303d4d6076a77
#
_cell.length_a   1.000
_cell.length_b   1.000
_cell.length_c   1.000
_cell.angle_alpha   90.00
_cell.angle_beta   90.00
_cell.angle_gamma   90.00
#
_symmetry.space_group_name_H-M   'P 1'
#
loop_
_entity.id
_entity.type
_entity.pdbx_description
1 polymer ?
#
loop_
_entity_poly.entity_id
_entity_poly.type
_entity_poly.pdbx_seq_one_letter_code
_entity_poly.pdbx_strand_id
1 'polypeptide(L)'
;LNNAWELVLGGQFHDILPGTSTVKAYEYAWNDEFIALNNFSEILKNAVSNISGSLNTLTKGRPVVVYNPVAMAREDVVTVEMDFLKTPVGVSVTDKDGNTLPSQIISTKGNKATIIFLAGLPSAGFEVFDLQETAGGQNVSELVVDGQTLENKYFRVKIDANGDIASIFDKKASREVLSK
;
A
#
# COMPACT_ATOMS: atom_id res chain seq x y z
N LEU A 1 16.11 -18.38 9.10
CA LEU A 1 15.02 -17.92 9.97
C LEU A 1 15.46 -17.79 11.42
N ASN A 2 16.03 -18.84 12.03
CA ASN A 2 16.44 -18.83 13.44
C ASN A 2 17.42 -17.70 13.76
N ASN A 3 18.49 -17.56 12.97
CA ASN A 3 19.45 -16.48 13.17
C ASN A 3 18.81 -15.07 13.17
N ALA A 4 17.83 -14.83 12.30
CA ALA A 4 17.11 -13.55 12.30
C ALA A 4 16.30 -13.35 13.59
N TRP A 5 15.67 -14.40 14.08
CA TRP A 5 14.97 -14.34 15.37
C TRP A 5 15.91 -14.13 16.56
N GLU A 6 17.09 -14.76 16.56
CA GLU A 6 18.11 -14.56 17.62
C GLU A 6 18.55 -13.09 17.67
N LEU A 7 18.76 -12.44 16.51
CA LEU A 7 19.14 -11.02 16.44
C LEU A 7 18.01 -10.12 17.00
N VAL A 8 16.75 -10.37 16.58
CA VAL A 8 15.59 -9.61 17.12
C VAL A 8 15.45 -9.79 18.61
N LEU A 9 15.54 -11.03 19.12
CA LEU A 9 15.46 -11.33 20.55
C LEU A 9 16.59 -10.68 21.33
N GLY A 10 17.80 -10.59 20.75
CA GLY A 10 18.91 -9.82 21.33
C GLY A 10 18.58 -8.34 21.51
N GLY A 11 17.92 -7.74 20.52
CA GLY A 11 17.44 -6.34 20.58
C GLY A 11 16.33 -6.10 21.61
N GLN A 12 15.64 -7.15 22.05
CA GLN A 12 14.60 -7.09 23.10
C GLN A 12 15.15 -7.13 24.53
N PHE A 13 16.48 -7.14 24.70
CA PHE A 13 17.10 -7.20 26.00
C PHE A 13 16.76 -5.98 26.87
N HIS A 14 16.71 -6.17 28.20
CA HIS A 14 16.16 -5.17 29.13
C HIS A 14 16.89 -3.82 29.16
N ASP A 15 18.13 -3.75 28.70
CA ASP A 15 18.87 -2.48 28.57
C ASP A 15 18.73 -1.84 27.18
N ILE A 16 18.36 -2.60 26.16
CA ILE A 16 18.17 -2.09 24.79
C ILE A 16 16.75 -1.53 24.61
N LEU A 17 15.73 -2.34 24.90
CA LEU A 17 14.33 -1.99 24.67
C LEU A 17 13.88 -0.70 25.39
N PRO A 18 14.21 -0.46 26.69
CA PRO A 18 13.78 0.74 27.41
C PRO A 18 14.65 1.99 27.16
N GLY A 19 15.71 1.89 26.37
CA GLY A 19 16.56 3.05 26.10
C GLY A 19 17.64 3.35 27.13
N THR A 20 18.01 2.40 27.99
CA THR A 20 18.94 2.60 29.12
C THR A 20 20.38 2.15 28.84
N SER A 21 20.66 1.69 27.62
CA SER A 21 22.01 1.24 27.24
C SER A 21 22.89 2.37 26.72
N THR A 22 24.16 2.05 26.40
CA THR A 22 25.10 3.02 25.84
C THR A 22 24.83 3.27 24.36
N VAL A 23 25.22 4.44 23.86
CA VAL A 23 25.10 4.78 22.42
C VAL A 23 25.72 3.68 21.54
N LYS A 24 26.88 3.16 21.95
CA LYS A 24 27.58 2.12 21.17
C LYS A 24 26.79 0.79 21.10
N ALA A 25 26.07 0.44 22.16
CA ALA A 25 25.21 -0.74 22.16
C ALA A 25 24.05 -0.59 21.17
N TYR A 26 23.48 0.60 21.01
CA TYR A 26 22.44 0.88 20.01
C TYR A 26 22.94 0.78 18.58
N GLU A 27 24.18 1.23 18.30
CA GLU A 27 24.77 1.05 16.97
C GLU A 27 24.81 -0.45 16.57
N TYR A 28 25.17 -1.33 17.50
CA TYR A 28 25.17 -2.76 17.28
C TYR A 28 23.76 -3.34 17.16
N ALA A 29 22.85 -2.96 18.06
CA ALA A 29 21.46 -3.40 18.03
C ALA A 29 20.78 -3.02 16.70
N TRP A 30 21.00 -1.81 16.20
CA TRP A 30 20.48 -1.38 14.89
C TRP A 30 21.05 -2.19 13.73
N ASN A 31 22.36 -2.50 13.76
CA ASN A 31 22.96 -3.35 12.75
C ASN A 31 22.32 -4.75 12.76
N ASP A 32 22.10 -5.32 13.92
CA ASP A 32 21.47 -6.62 14.09
C ASP A 32 20.01 -6.60 13.58
N GLU A 33 19.25 -5.55 13.88
CA GLU A 33 17.90 -5.36 13.36
C GLU A 33 17.88 -5.25 11.82
N PHE A 34 18.79 -4.51 11.21
CA PHE A 34 18.89 -4.45 9.74
C PHE A 34 19.22 -5.80 9.12
N ILE A 35 20.12 -6.59 9.72
CA ILE A 35 20.44 -7.93 9.27
C ILE A 35 19.20 -8.83 9.39
N ALA A 36 18.49 -8.78 10.51
CA ALA A 36 17.27 -9.54 10.73
C ALA A 36 16.18 -9.19 9.73
N LEU A 37 15.94 -7.90 9.48
CA LEU A 37 14.95 -7.40 8.51
C LEU A 37 15.27 -7.88 7.09
N ASN A 38 16.53 -7.83 6.67
CA ASN A 38 16.95 -8.32 5.35
C ASN A 38 16.70 -9.83 5.23
N ASN A 39 17.06 -10.61 6.24
CA ASN A 39 16.84 -12.06 6.27
C ASN A 39 15.34 -12.40 6.20
N PHE A 40 14.50 -11.74 7.00
CA PHE A 40 13.05 -11.93 6.97
C PHE A 40 12.44 -11.53 5.64
N SER A 41 12.88 -10.41 5.06
CA SER A 41 12.41 -9.94 3.75
C SER A 41 12.71 -10.93 2.64
N GLU A 42 13.92 -11.51 2.62
CA GLU A 42 14.31 -12.53 1.65
C GLU A 42 13.48 -13.81 1.81
N ILE A 43 13.32 -14.30 3.05
CA ILE A 43 12.53 -15.50 3.33
C ILE A 43 11.06 -15.27 2.92
N LEU A 44 10.49 -14.12 3.27
CA LEU A 44 9.12 -13.77 2.91
C LEU A 44 8.95 -13.70 1.39
N LYS A 45 9.86 -13.02 0.68
CA LYS A 45 9.85 -12.92 -0.78
C LYS A 45 9.89 -14.29 -1.44
N ASN A 46 10.76 -15.18 -0.98
CA ASN A 46 10.89 -16.52 -1.51
C ASN A 46 9.63 -17.36 -1.24
N ALA A 47 9.07 -17.29 -0.03
CA ALA A 47 7.85 -18.01 0.34
C ALA A 47 6.66 -17.53 -0.50
N VAL A 48 6.44 -16.22 -0.60
CA VAL A 48 5.37 -15.62 -1.39
C VAL A 48 5.52 -15.96 -2.87
N SER A 49 6.74 -15.88 -3.43
CA SER A 49 7.00 -16.21 -4.83
C SER A 49 6.72 -17.68 -5.14
N ASN A 50 7.13 -18.59 -4.27
CA ASN A 50 6.88 -20.03 -4.44
C ASN A 50 5.40 -20.36 -4.37
N ILE A 51 4.66 -19.78 -3.43
CA ILE A 51 3.21 -19.98 -3.31
C ILE A 51 2.52 -19.40 -4.55
N SER A 52 2.80 -18.15 -4.90
CA SER A 52 2.19 -17.46 -6.05
C SER A 52 2.44 -18.20 -7.37
N GLY A 53 3.65 -18.73 -7.55
CA GLY A 53 4.01 -19.52 -8.75
C GLY A 53 3.26 -20.86 -8.84
N SER A 54 2.67 -21.33 -7.74
CA SER A 54 1.89 -22.58 -7.69
C SER A 54 0.39 -22.34 -7.83
N LEU A 55 -0.06 -21.09 -7.80
CA LEU A 55 -1.47 -20.74 -7.91
C LEU A 55 -1.93 -20.77 -9.38
N ASN A 56 -3.17 -21.19 -9.60
CA ASN A 56 -3.83 -20.99 -10.88
C ASN A 56 -4.35 -19.54 -10.95
N THR A 57 -3.54 -18.65 -11.50
CA THR A 57 -3.84 -17.21 -11.62
C THR A 57 -4.30 -16.87 -13.04
N LEU A 58 -5.28 -17.61 -13.60
CA LEU A 58 -5.82 -17.30 -14.93
C LEU A 58 -6.62 -16.01 -14.89
N THR A 59 -6.01 -14.96 -15.42
CA THR A 59 -6.61 -13.63 -15.62
C THR A 59 -6.60 -13.28 -17.10
N LYS A 60 -7.36 -12.26 -17.52
CA LYS A 60 -7.34 -11.75 -18.90
C LYS A 60 -6.12 -10.89 -19.17
N GLY A 61 -5.67 -10.16 -18.14
CA GLY A 61 -4.48 -9.32 -18.15
C GLY A 61 -3.34 -9.96 -17.35
N ARG A 62 -2.76 -9.18 -16.43
CA ARG A 62 -1.64 -9.60 -15.59
C ARG A 62 -2.12 -9.87 -14.17
N PRO A 63 -1.93 -11.07 -13.63
CA PRO A 63 -2.31 -11.37 -12.27
C PRO A 63 -1.42 -10.62 -11.26
N VAL A 64 -2.05 -10.03 -10.26
CA VAL A 64 -1.40 -9.46 -9.08
C VAL A 64 -1.91 -10.21 -7.86
N VAL A 65 -1.04 -10.94 -7.17
CA VAL A 65 -1.41 -11.68 -5.97
C VAL A 65 -1.02 -10.85 -4.76
N VAL A 66 -1.99 -10.52 -3.92
CA VAL A 66 -1.78 -9.71 -2.72
C VAL A 66 -2.08 -10.54 -1.49
N TYR A 67 -1.16 -10.55 -0.54
CA TYR A 67 -1.27 -11.30 0.71
C TYR A 67 -1.60 -10.39 1.88
N ASN A 68 -2.52 -10.83 2.72
CA ASN A 68 -2.81 -10.21 4.00
C ASN A 68 -2.32 -11.13 5.14
N PRO A 69 -1.24 -10.79 5.84
CA PRO A 69 -0.73 -11.61 6.95
C PRO A 69 -1.53 -11.42 8.25
N VAL A 70 -2.44 -10.43 8.30
CA VAL A 70 -3.18 -10.08 9.52
C VAL A 70 -4.43 -10.94 9.65
N ALA A 71 -4.74 -11.38 10.87
CA ALA A 71 -5.88 -12.22 11.19
C ALA A 71 -7.23 -11.47 11.21
N MET A 72 -7.38 -10.46 10.35
CA MET A 72 -8.63 -9.74 10.10
C MET A 72 -8.72 -9.38 8.61
N ALA A 73 -9.93 -9.40 8.07
CA ALA A 73 -10.17 -8.87 6.72
C ALA A 73 -9.94 -7.35 6.73
N ARG A 74 -9.34 -6.83 5.66
CA ARG A 74 -9.07 -5.39 5.53
C ARG A 74 -9.14 -4.93 4.09
N GLU A 75 -9.37 -3.64 3.93
CA GLU A 75 -9.21 -2.92 2.68
C GLU A 75 -8.01 -1.98 2.81
N ASP A 76 -7.13 -2.01 1.83
CA ASP A 76 -5.89 -1.19 1.86
C ASP A 76 -5.44 -0.82 0.46
N VAL A 77 -4.64 0.24 0.36
CA VAL A 77 -4.03 0.66 -0.90
C VAL A 77 -2.80 -0.21 -1.18
N VAL A 78 -2.84 -0.91 -2.29
CA VAL A 78 -1.72 -1.72 -2.78
C VAL A 78 -0.95 -0.93 -3.81
N THR A 79 0.38 -0.95 -3.69
CA THR A 79 1.29 -0.39 -4.70
C THR A 79 2.01 -1.52 -5.41
N VAL A 80 1.99 -1.49 -6.74
CA VAL A 80 2.70 -2.47 -7.58
C VAL A 80 3.51 -1.77 -8.65
N GLU A 81 4.76 -2.21 -8.84
CA GLU A 81 5.57 -1.83 -9.99
C GLU A 81 5.53 -2.93 -11.06
N MET A 82 5.29 -2.55 -12.29
CA MET A 82 5.13 -3.50 -13.37
C MET A 82 5.76 -2.98 -14.68
N ASP A 83 6.41 -3.88 -15.43
CA ASP A 83 6.94 -3.59 -16.74
C ASP A 83 5.88 -3.85 -17.82
N PHE A 84 5.75 -2.95 -18.78
CA PHE A 84 4.83 -3.04 -19.92
C PHE A 84 5.60 -3.14 -21.23
N LEU A 85 4.94 -3.50 -22.33
CA LEU A 85 5.57 -3.50 -23.65
C LEU A 85 5.87 -2.07 -24.15
N LYS A 86 5.04 -1.11 -23.72
CA LYS A 86 5.19 0.34 -23.94
C LYS A 86 4.64 1.07 -22.71
N THR A 87 4.96 2.35 -22.58
CA THR A 87 4.41 3.17 -21.49
C THR A 87 2.89 3.10 -21.49
N PRO A 88 2.24 2.61 -20.42
CA PRO A 88 0.79 2.49 -20.36
C PRO A 88 0.15 3.88 -20.24
N VAL A 89 -0.96 4.08 -20.96
CA VAL A 89 -1.76 5.31 -20.89
C VAL A 89 -2.76 5.25 -19.73
N GLY A 90 -3.27 4.07 -19.44
CA GLY A 90 -4.18 3.82 -18.34
C GLY A 90 -4.15 2.35 -17.93
N VAL A 91 -4.70 2.07 -16.75
CA VAL A 91 -4.86 0.72 -16.21
C VAL A 91 -6.25 0.54 -15.62
N SER A 92 -6.72 -0.68 -15.62
CA SER A 92 -7.90 -1.12 -14.89
C SER A 92 -7.52 -2.32 -14.05
N VAL A 93 -7.97 -2.36 -12.80
CA VAL A 93 -7.78 -3.51 -11.92
C VAL A 93 -9.16 -4.06 -11.56
N THR A 94 -9.33 -5.37 -11.69
CA THR A 94 -10.56 -6.05 -11.27
C THR A 94 -10.28 -7.10 -10.21
N ASP A 95 -11.27 -7.32 -9.34
CA ASP A 95 -11.26 -8.42 -8.38
C ASP A 95 -11.65 -9.76 -9.02
N LYS A 96 -11.69 -10.83 -8.22
CA LYS A 96 -12.09 -12.19 -8.66
C LYS A 96 -13.52 -12.26 -9.19
N ASP A 97 -14.39 -11.35 -8.76
CA ASP A 97 -15.81 -11.28 -9.14
C ASP A 97 -16.03 -10.43 -10.40
N GLY A 98 -14.94 -9.81 -10.93
CA GLY A 98 -14.94 -8.95 -12.12
C GLY A 98 -15.33 -7.50 -11.83
N ASN A 99 -15.42 -7.10 -10.56
CA ASN A 99 -15.68 -5.69 -10.21
C ASN A 99 -14.45 -4.85 -10.44
N THR A 100 -14.62 -3.71 -11.11
CA THR A 100 -13.54 -2.74 -11.31
C THR A 100 -13.25 -1.99 -10.02
N LEU A 101 -11.98 -1.96 -9.64
CA LEU A 101 -11.50 -1.31 -8.43
C LEU A 101 -10.93 0.08 -8.73
N PRO A 102 -11.00 1.02 -7.78
CA PRO A 102 -10.27 2.28 -7.86
C PRO A 102 -8.78 2.01 -8.07
N SER A 103 -8.23 2.49 -9.18
CA SER A 103 -6.83 2.26 -9.56
C SER A 103 -6.26 3.45 -10.30
N GLN A 104 -4.95 3.69 -10.16
CA GLN A 104 -4.26 4.84 -10.73
C GLN A 104 -2.80 4.52 -11.04
N ILE A 105 -2.30 5.03 -12.17
CA ILE A 105 -0.85 5.13 -12.42
C ILE A 105 -0.34 6.38 -11.69
N ILE A 106 0.58 6.20 -10.75
CA ILE A 106 1.17 7.33 -10.00
C ILE A 106 2.52 7.79 -10.57
N SER A 107 3.23 6.92 -11.27
CA SER A 107 4.45 7.29 -11.98
C SER A 107 4.75 6.32 -13.12
N THR A 108 5.51 6.82 -14.10
CA THR A 108 6.06 6.01 -15.19
C THR A 108 7.53 6.33 -15.39
N LYS A 109 8.34 5.30 -15.67
CA LYS A 109 9.75 5.43 -16.04
C LYS A 109 10.04 4.49 -17.22
N GLY A 110 10.04 5.05 -18.43
CA GLY A 110 10.07 4.22 -19.64
C GLY A 110 8.83 3.33 -19.70
N ASN A 111 9.03 2.04 -19.86
CA ASN A 111 7.96 1.04 -19.91
C ASN A 111 7.51 0.54 -18.51
N LYS A 112 8.17 0.96 -17.44
CA LYS A 112 7.78 0.61 -16.07
C LYS A 112 6.77 1.62 -15.56
N ALA A 113 5.71 1.14 -14.92
CA ALA A 113 4.74 1.98 -14.22
C ALA A 113 4.57 1.54 -12.77
N THR A 114 4.40 2.52 -11.90
CA THR A 114 3.95 2.31 -10.52
C THR A 114 2.45 2.58 -10.47
N ILE A 115 1.72 1.58 -10.03
CA ILE A 115 0.25 1.57 -9.99
C ILE A 115 -0.19 1.40 -8.56
N ILE A 116 -1.21 2.13 -8.16
CA ILE A 116 -1.92 1.92 -6.90
C ILE A 116 -3.35 1.50 -7.18
N PHE A 117 -3.89 0.64 -6.31
CA PHE A 117 -5.31 0.27 -6.35
C PHE A 117 -5.81 -0.10 -4.96
N LEU A 118 -7.13 0.00 -4.76
CA LEU A 118 -7.77 -0.33 -3.49
C LEU A 118 -8.11 -1.82 -3.49
N ALA A 119 -7.52 -2.59 -2.57
CA ALA A 119 -7.66 -4.03 -2.48
C ALA A 119 -8.41 -4.44 -1.21
N GLY A 120 -9.52 -5.17 -1.36
CA GLY A 120 -10.16 -5.89 -0.29
C GLY A 120 -9.50 -7.27 -0.11
N LEU A 121 -9.06 -7.60 1.10
CA LEU A 121 -8.30 -8.80 1.38
C LEU A 121 -8.92 -9.61 2.52
N PRO A 122 -8.99 -10.94 2.41
CA PRO A 122 -9.47 -11.79 3.49
C PRO A 122 -8.50 -11.83 4.66
N SER A 123 -8.98 -12.28 5.82
CA SER A 123 -8.15 -12.54 7.01
C SER A 123 -7.12 -13.64 6.72
N ALA A 124 -5.85 -13.41 7.07
CA ALA A 124 -4.74 -14.37 6.96
C ALA A 124 -4.75 -15.14 5.63
N GLY A 125 -4.92 -14.42 4.52
CA GLY A 125 -5.14 -15.00 3.19
C GLY A 125 -4.54 -14.16 2.07
N PHE A 126 -4.99 -14.46 0.85
CA PHE A 126 -4.60 -13.71 -0.34
C PHE A 126 -5.80 -13.52 -1.26
N GLU A 127 -5.67 -12.58 -2.19
CA GLU A 127 -6.60 -12.38 -3.31
C GLU A 127 -5.80 -12.16 -4.59
N VAL A 128 -6.38 -12.56 -5.73
CA VAL A 128 -5.79 -12.38 -7.06
C VAL A 128 -6.57 -11.30 -7.79
N PHE A 129 -5.86 -10.28 -8.24
CA PHE A 129 -6.41 -9.17 -9.01
C PHE A 129 -5.95 -9.27 -10.46
N ASP A 130 -6.81 -8.88 -11.39
CA ASP A 130 -6.49 -8.82 -12.81
C ASP A 130 -6.18 -7.37 -13.21
N LEU A 131 -4.94 -7.10 -13.59
CA LEU A 131 -4.49 -5.79 -14.05
C LEU A 131 -4.41 -5.78 -15.58
N GLN A 132 -5.15 -4.88 -16.19
CA GLN A 132 -5.23 -4.71 -17.65
C GLN A 132 -4.83 -3.30 -18.06
N GLU A 133 -4.15 -3.18 -19.22
CA GLU A 133 -3.90 -1.89 -19.87
C GLU A 133 -5.20 -1.37 -20.49
N THR A 134 -5.42 -0.05 -20.40
CA THR A 134 -6.57 0.62 -21.01
C THR A 134 -6.12 1.79 -21.89
N ALA A 135 -6.94 2.17 -22.85
CA ALA A 135 -6.66 3.29 -23.77
C ALA A 135 -6.78 4.67 -23.11
N GLY A 136 -7.24 4.73 -21.86
CA GLY A 136 -7.38 5.95 -21.06
C GLY A 136 -7.75 5.61 -19.63
N GLY A 137 -7.48 6.55 -18.70
CA GLY A 137 -7.78 6.37 -17.29
C GLY A 137 -9.27 6.28 -17.05
N GLN A 138 -9.74 5.13 -16.56
CA GLN A 138 -11.02 5.07 -15.86
C GLN A 138 -10.74 5.46 -14.41
N ASN A 139 -10.80 6.75 -14.11
CA ASN A 139 -10.83 7.20 -12.73
C ASN A 139 -12.22 6.91 -12.17
N VAL A 140 -12.41 5.72 -11.62
CA VAL A 140 -13.54 5.45 -10.72
C VAL A 140 -13.20 6.11 -9.39
N SER A 141 -13.34 7.42 -9.32
CA SER A 141 -13.03 8.19 -8.13
C SER A 141 -14.24 9.02 -7.75
N GLU A 142 -14.70 8.87 -6.51
CA GLU A 142 -15.66 9.79 -5.86
C GLU A 142 -14.95 11.04 -5.30
N LEU A 143 -13.64 11.17 -5.56
CA LEU A 143 -12.87 12.33 -5.10
C LEU A 143 -13.07 13.48 -6.07
N VAL A 144 -13.43 14.64 -5.55
CA VAL A 144 -13.48 15.90 -6.28
C VAL A 144 -12.29 16.73 -5.88
N VAL A 145 -11.49 17.13 -6.89
CA VAL A 145 -10.37 18.04 -6.74
C VAL A 145 -10.54 19.15 -7.76
N ASP A 146 -10.84 20.34 -7.29
CA ASP A 146 -10.78 21.55 -8.07
C ASP A 146 -9.87 22.56 -7.33
N GLY A 147 -9.38 23.60 -8.00
CA GLY A 147 -8.26 24.43 -7.53
C GLY A 147 -8.29 24.88 -6.05
N GLN A 148 -9.43 24.87 -5.39
CA GLN A 148 -9.59 25.28 -3.99
C GLN A 148 -10.44 24.31 -3.16
N THR A 149 -10.93 23.23 -3.74
CA THR A 149 -11.79 22.26 -3.04
C THR A 149 -11.26 20.85 -3.19
N LEU A 150 -11.16 20.16 -2.06
CA LEU A 150 -10.92 18.73 -1.96
C LEU A 150 -12.15 18.10 -1.31
N GLU A 151 -12.79 17.16 -1.99
CA GLU A 151 -14.03 16.58 -1.47
C GLU A 151 -14.04 15.05 -1.66
N ASN A 152 -14.49 14.34 -0.63
CA ASN A 152 -14.80 12.92 -0.68
C ASN A 152 -16.19 12.67 -0.03
N LYS A 153 -16.56 11.42 0.14
CA LYS A 153 -17.85 11.07 0.76
C LYS A 153 -17.99 11.51 2.23
N TYR A 154 -16.89 11.81 2.90
CA TYR A 154 -16.89 12.16 4.34
C TYR A 154 -16.69 13.65 4.57
N PHE A 155 -15.79 14.29 3.83
CA PHE A 155 -15.37 15.67 4.08
C PHE A 155 -15.38 16.50 2.80
N ARG A 156 -15.62 17.81 3.00
CA ARG A 156 -15.32 18.86 2.02
C ARG A 156 -14.34 19.83 2.66
N VAL A 157 -13.15 19.93 2.07
CA VAL A 157 -12.10 20.85 2.51
C VAL A 157 -12.00 22.00 1.51
N LYS A 158 -11.95 23.24 1.99
CA LYS A 158 -11.68 24.42 1.17
C LYS A 158 -10.36 25.03 1.53
N ILE A 159 -9.60 25.40 0.51
CA ILE A 159 -8.31 26.07 0.61
C ILE A 159 -8.51 27.53 0.16
N ASP A 160 -7.95 28.48 0.88
CA ASP A 160 -8.03 29.90 0.52
C ASP A 160 -6.95 30.29 -0.50
N ALA A 161 -6.93 31.59 -0.86
CA ALA A 161 -5.99 32.13 -1.83
C ALA A 161 -4.52 32.12 -1.35
N ASN A 162 -4.27 31.96 -0.05
CA ASN A 162 -2.94 31.89 0.53
C ASN A 162 -2.43 30.43 0.62
N GLY A 163 -3.29 29.45 0.35
CA GLY A 163 -2.98 28.03 0.49
C GLY A 163 -3.30 27.45 1.87
N ASP A 164 -3.98 28.24 2.73
CA ASP A 164 -4.40 27.80 4.05
C ASP A 164 -5.76 27.09 4.00
N ILE A 165 -5.99 26.17 4.95
CA ILE A 165 -7.28 25.47 5.07
C ILE A 165 -8.32 26.44 5.67
N ALA A 166 -9.26 26.87 4.85
CA ALA A 166 -10.31 27.82 5.23
C ALA A 166 -11.56 27.14 5.81
N SER A 167 -11.82 25.87 5.50
CA SER A 167 -12.99 25.13 5.94
C SER A 167 -12.75 23.63 5.85
N ILE A 168 -13.21 22.89 6.86
CA ILE A 168 -13.33 21.43 6.86
C ILE A 168 -14.76 21.09 7.27
N PHE A 169 -15.60 20.76 6.30
CA PHE A 169 -16.98 20.39 6.57
C PHE A 169 -17.13 18.86 6.67
N ASP A 170 -17.53 18.37 7.84
CA ASP A 170 -17.88 16.97 8.09
C ASP A 170 -19.30 16.72 7.57
N LYS A 171 -19.43 15.96 6.47
CA LYS A 171 -20.71 15.67 5.84
C LYS A 171 -21.59 14.75 6.68
N LYS A 172 -20.98 13.81 7.41
CA LYS A 172 -21.72 12.85 8.25
C LYS A 172 -22.29 13.54 9.48
N ALA A 173 -21.52 14.40 10.12
CA ALA A 173 -21.96 15.17 11.28
C ALA A 173 -22.67 16.48 10.89
N SER A 174 -22.70 16.84 9.59
CA SER A 174 -23.29 18.07 9.06
C SER A 174 -22.80 19.34 9.78
N ARG A 175 -21.48 19.41 10.03
CA ARG A 175 -20.89 20.53 10.77
C ARG A 175 -19.53 20.95 10.23
N GLU A 176 -19.19 22.22 10.48
CA GLU A 176 -17.84 22.75 10.32
C GLU A 176 -16.95 22.23 11.46
N VAL A 177 -15.72 21.80 11.12
CA VAL A 177 -14.73 21.26 12.07
C VAL A 177 -13.85 22.37 12.62
N LEU A 178 -13.52 23.37 11.77
CA LEU A 178 -12.72 24.50 12.20
C LEU A 178 -13.57 25.49 13.03
N SER A 179 -13.07 25.87 14.20
CA SER A 179 -13.64 26.98 14.96
C SER A 179 -13.29 28.30 14.25
N LYS A 180 -14.25 29.21 14.19
CA LYS A 180 -14.04 30.59 13.74
C LYS A 180 -13.22 31.35 14.77
#